data_895cda9811641edba5cbd8560c0eb4b0
#
_entry.id   895cda9811641edba5cbd8560c0eb4b0
#
_cell.length_a   1.000
_cell.length_b   1.000
_cell.length_c   1.000
_cell.angle_alpha   90.00
_cell.angle_beta   90.00
_cell.angle_gamma   90.00
#
_symmetry.space_group_name_H-M   'P 1'
#
loop_
_entity.id
_entity.type
_entity.pdbx_description
1 polymer ?
#
loop_
_entity_poly.entity_id
_entity_poly.type
_entity_poly.pdbx_seq_one_letter_code
_entity_poly.pdbx_strand_id
1 'polypeptide(L)'
;MRKWYTPVLLVVLVVFVAFAGWWGVRMATGPLDPASACETTALTSLSTGQVQVRVYNAGTVKGQATTVANQLKGAGFVIHSTSNTDDDYKGTTIVGASGDDPQMQLVASFFPGATVTTDHRQNGLVDVVVTDDLGQGFKADAATSIDVPSGHACLPV
;
A
#
# COMPACT_ATOMS: atom_id res chain seq x y z
N MET A 1 -26.14 -10.24 57.75
CA MET A 1 -26.35 -9.60 56.45
C MET A 1 -25.16 -9.62 55.50
N ARG A 2 -24.08 -10.36 55.78
CA ARG A 2 -22.80 -10.29 55.04
C ARG A 2 -22.57 -11.45 54.03
N LYS A 3 -23.41 -12.48 54.03
CA LYS A 3 -23.18 -13.69 53.21
C LYS A 3 -23.79 -13.64 51.80
N TRP A 4 -24.61 -12.65 51.47
CA TRP A 4 -25.26 -12.55 50.15
C TRP A 4 -24.50 -11.68 49.13
N TYR A 5 -23.62 -10.82 49.62
CA TYR A 5 -22.82 -9.95 48.74
C TYR A 5 -21.74 -10.73 47.94
N THR A 6 -21.22 -11.80 48.53
CA THR A 6 -20.17 -12.59 47.88
C THR A 6 -20.65 -13.28 46.58
N PRO A 7 -21.82 -14.00 46.56
CA PRO A 7 -22.31 -14.60 45.33
C PRO A 7 -22.76 -13.56 44.30
N VAL A 8 -23.32 -12.45 44.71
CA VAL A 8 -23.73 -11.36 43.81
C VAL A 8 -22.50 -10.71 43.16
N LEU A 9 -21.45 -10.46 43.97
CA LEU A 9 -20.17 -9.87 43.46
C LEU A 9 -19.47 -10.80 42.48
N LEU A 10 -19.49 -12.13 42.74
CA LEU A 10 -18.97 -13.14 41.83
C LEU A 10 -19.72 -13.15 40.49
N VAL A 11 -21.03 -13.10 40.50
CA VAL A 11 -21.83 -13.06 39.26
C VAL A 11 -21.55 -11.79 38.46
N VAL A 12 -21.47 -10.63 39.11
CA VAL A 12 -21.14 -9.36 38.47
C VAL A 12 -19.74 -9.42 37.82
N LEU A 13 -18.78 -10.01 38.52
CA LEU A 13 -17.42 -10.14 38.02
C LEU A 13 -17.33 -11.07 36.81
N VAL A 14 -18.04 -12.20 36.84
CA VAL A 14 -18.11 -13.13 35.69
C VAL A 14 -18.78 -12.47 34.48
N VAL A 15 -19.88 -11.74 34.67
CA VAL A 15 -20.56 -10.99 33.61
C VAL A 15 -19.63 -9.93 33.04
N PHE A 16 -18.90 -9.21 33.88
CA PHE A 16 -17.95 -8.18 33.46
C PHE A 16 -16.80 -8.76 32.63
N VAL A 17 -16.22 -9.87 33.09
CA VAL A 17 -15.13 -10.56 32.35
C VAL A 17 -15.63 -11.13 31.03
N ALA A 18 -16.82 -11.73 30.99
CA ALA A 18 -17.43 -12.22 29.77
C ALA A 18 -17.70 -11.09 28.78
N PHE A 19 -18.22 -9.95 29.26
CA PHE A 19 -18.47 -8.77 28.43
C PHE A 19 -17.17 -8.14 27.92
N ALA A 20 -16.17 -7.98 28.78
CA ALA A 20 -14.86 -7.45 28.41
C ALA A 20 -14.13 -8.38 27.42
N GLY A 21 -14.23 -9.69 27.62
CA GLY A 21 -13.68 -10.70 26.70
C GLY A 21 -14.36 -10.64 25.33
N TRP A 22 -15.68 -10.59 25.30
CA TRP A 22 -16.45 -10.48 24.07
C TRP A 22 -16.15 -9.17 23.32
N TRP A 23 -16.07 -8.06 24.05
CA TRP A 23 -15.71 -6.75 23.48
C TRP A 23 -14.27 -6.75 22.97
N GLY A 24 -13.33 -7.30 23.74
CA GLY A 24 -11.92 -7.40 23.35
C GLY A 24 -11.71 -8.24 22.10
N VAL A 25 -12.40 -9.40 22.00
CA VAL A 25 -12.37 -10.24 20.77
C VAL A 25 -12.97 -9.45 19.59
N ARG A 26 -14.09 -8.74 19.79
CA ARG A 26 -14.72 -7.98 18.72
C ARG A 26 -13.86 -6.81 18.23
N MET A 27 -13.08 -6.17 19.12
CA MET A 27 -12.09 -5.14 18.75
C MET A 27 -10.87 -5.74 18.05
N ALA A 28 -10.43 -6.92 18.49
CA ALA A 28 -9.26 -7.60 17.90
C ALA A 28 -9.57 -8.31 16.56
N THR A 29 -10.84 -8.70 16.34
CA THR A 29 -11.31 -9.33 15.09
C THR A 29 -12.12 -8.37 14.23
N GLY A 30 -12.26 -7.08 14.63
CA GLY A 30 -12.72 -6.04 13.73
C GLY A 30 -11.86 -6.09 12.48
N PRO A 31 -12.42 -5.93 11.27
CA PRO A 31 -11.59 -5.81 10.08
C PRO A 31 -10.59 -4.69 10.38
N LEU A 32 -9.29 -5.04 10.41
CA LEU A 32 -8.23 -4.08 10.28
C LEU A 32 -8.67 -3.21 9.12
N ASP A 33 -8.77 -1.90 9.28
CA ASP A 33 -9.29 -0.97 8.29
C ASP A 33 -9.02 -1.56 6.91
N PRO A 34 -10.04 -1.81 6.07
CA PRO A 34 -9.77 -2.13 4.68
C PRO A 34 -8.93 -0.96 4.22
N ALA A 35 -7.64 -1.21 3.99
CA ALA A 35 -6.71 -0.23 3.45
C ALA A 35 -7.52 0.52 2.41
N SER A 36 -7.82 1.77 2.66
CA SER A 36 -8.91 2.57 2.11
C SER A 36 -9.20 2.15 0.69
N ALA A 37 -10.38 1.54 0.50
CA ALA A 37 -10.75 1.02 -0.80
C ALA A 37 -10.62 2.20 -1.79
N CYS A 38 -9.92 1.99 -2.90
CA CYS A 38 -9.79 3.02 -3.91
C CYS A 38 -11.15 3.41 -4.47
N GLU A 39 -11.32 4.63 -4.88
CA GLU A 39 -12.51 5.10 -5.58
C GLU A 39 -12.33 4.89 -7.09
N THR A 40 -13.29 4.19 -7.71
CA THR A 40 -13.30 4.03 -9.16
C THR A 40 -13.71 5.34 -9.82
N THR A 41 -12.76 6.01 -10.42
CA THR A 41 -12.96 7.30 -11.10
C THR A 41 -12.99 7.11 -12.61
N ALA A 42 -13.99 7.69 -13.28
CA ALA A 42 -14.07 7.70 -14.74
C ALA A 42 -13.05 8.71 -15.29
N LEU A 43 -12.09 8.22 -16.09
CA LEU A 43 -11.07 9.05 -16.74
C LEU A 43 -10.55 8.37 -18.01
N THR A 44 -10.24 9.18 -19.01
CA THR A 44 -9.67 8.73 -20.29
C THR A 44 -8.15 8.72 -20.30
N SER A 45 -7.52 9.50 -19.41
CA SER A 45 -6.09 9.54 -19.24
C SER A 45 -5.73 9.67 -17.76
N LEU A 46 -4.66 9.03 -17.35
CA LEU A 46 -4.10 9.07 -16.00
C LEU A 46 -2.76 9.80 -16.02
N SER A 47 -2.60 10.79 -15.16
CA SER A 47 -1.34 11.54 -14.99
C SER A 47 -0.58 11.08 -13.74
N THR A 48 0.73 11.32 -13.71
CA THR A 48 1.58 11.00 -12.57
C THR A 48 1.09 11.61 -11.25
N GLY A 49 0.48 12.81 -11.29
CA GLY A 49 -0.06 13.49 -10.11
C GLY A 49 -1.29 12.81 -9.47
N GLN A 50 -1.89 11.84 -10.16
CA GLN A 50 -3.02 11.06 -9.65
C GLN A 50 -2.59 9.69 -9.09
N VAL A 51 -1.32 9.32 -9.26
CA VAL A 51 -0.78 8.03 -8.83
C VAL A 51 -0.03 8.17 -7.51
N GLN A 52 -0.45 7.43 -6.50
CA GLN A 52 0.23 7.37 -5.21
C GLN A 52 1.17 6.17 -5.16
N VAL A 53 2.42 6.44 -4.80
CA VAL A 53 3.49 5.44 -4.79
C VAL A 53 4.09 5.30 -3.40
N ARG A 54 4.30 4.05 -2.96
CA ARG A 54 5.14 3.73 -1.81
C ARG A 54 6.47 3.19 -2.33
N VAL A 55 7.57 3.62 -1.73
CA VAL A 55 8.91 3.16 -2.15
C VAL A 55 9.56 2.37 -1.02
N TYR A 56 9.96 1.15 -1.31
CA TYR A 56 10.60 0.24 -0.37
C TYR A 56 12.04 -0.03 -0.79
N ASN A 57 12.94 -0.05 0.17
CA ASN A 57 14.31 -0.50 -0.01
C ASN A 57 14.44 -1.93 0.52
N ALA A 58 14.68 -2.89 -0.37
CA ALA A 58 15.02 -4.27 -0.07
C ALA A 58 16.53 -4.53 -0.17
N GLY A 59 17.33 -3.50 -0.49
CA GLY A 59 18.78 -3.57 -0.57
C GLY A 59 19.49 -3.13 0.70
N THR A 60 20.82 -3.20 0.66
CA THR A 60 21.71 -2.83 1.77
C THR A 60 22.11 -1.35 1.75
N VAL A 61 21.96 -0.68 0.60
CA VAL A 61 22.32 0.72 0.42
C VAL A 61 21.31 1.63 1.10
N LYS A 62 21.77 2.34 2.13
CA LYS A 62 20.91 3.26 2.89
C LYS A 62 20.48 4.47 2.05
N GLY A 63 19.20 4.85 2.19
CA GLY A 63 18.65 6.04 1.53
C GLY A 63 18.27 5.84 0.06
N GLN A 64 18.38 4.64 -0.48
CA GLN A 64 18.08 4.33 -1.87
C GLN A 64 16.58 4.57 -2.17
N ALA A 65 15.66 4.09 -1.30
CA ALA A 65 14.24 4.37 -1.43
C ALA A 65 13.94 5.88 -1.43
N THR A 66 14.63 6.65 -0.59
CA THR A 66 14.47 8.12 -0.56
C THR A 66 14.94 8.77 -1.85
N THR A 67 16.04 8.31 -2.42
CA THR A 67 16.56 8.80 -3.69
C THR A 67 15.56 8.54 -4.82
N VAL A 68 15.04 7.33 -4.92
CA VAL A 68 14.04 6.95 -5.92
C VAL A 68 12.71 7.68 -5.70
N ALA A 69 12.27 7.84 -4.45
CA ALA A 69 11.09 8.63 -4.13
C ALA A 69 11.22 10.10 -4.57
N ASN A 70 12.40 10.71 -4.41
CA ASN A 70 12.65 12.07 -4.89
C ASN A 70 12.63 12.16 -6.43
N GLN A 71 13.13 11.14 -7.14
CA GLN A 71 13.06 11.05 -8.60
C GLN A 71 11.62 10.94 -9.08
N LEU A 72 10.81 10.06 -8.47
CA LEU A 72 9.38 9.91 -8.76
C LEU A 72 8.61 11.20 -8.45
N LYS A 73 8.90 11.84 -7.31
CA LYS A 73 8.31 13.14 -6.97
C LYS A 73 8.67 14.21 -8.00
N GLY A 74 9.90 14.21 -8.50
CA GLY A 74 10.33 15.12 -9.58
C GLY A 74 9.59 14.86 -10.90
N ALA A 75 9.17 13.63 -11.16
CA ALA A 75 8.32 13.26 -12.30
C ALA A 75 6.81 13.53 -12.06
N GLY A 76 6.43 14.04 -10.89
CA GLY A 76 5.07 14.44 -10.56
C GLY A 76 4.25 13.41 -9.78
N PHE A 77 4.80 12.25 -9.42
CA PHE A 77 4.09 11.25 -8.60
C PHE A 77 3.88 11.72 -7.16
N VAL A 78 2.79 11.25 -6.56
CA VAL A 78 2.50 11.48 -5.14
C VAL A 78 3.16 10.38 -4.32
N ILE A 79 4.12 10.73 -3.48
CA ILE A 79 4.80 9.77 -2.62
C ILE A 79 4.02 9.61 -1.31
N HIS A 80 3.45 8.43 -1.12
CA HIS A 80 2.69 8.09 0.08
C HIS A 80 3.62 7.79 1.26
N SER A 81 4.65 6.96 1.06
CA SER A 81 5.63 6.62 2.09
C SER A 81 6.93 6.07 1.49
N THR A 82 7.99 6.10 2.30
CA THR A 82 9.26 5.42 2.04
C THR A 82 9.62 4.56 3.24
N SER A 83 10.00 3.31 3.02
CA SER A 83 10.32 2.33 4.06
C SER A 83 11.41 1.36 3.60
N ASN A 84 11.85 0.51 4.52
CA ASN A 84 12.64 -0.68 4.17
C ASN A 84 11.73 -1.92 4.23
N THR A 85 12.12 -2.97 3.51
CA THR A 85 11.54 -4.30 3.62
C THR A 85 12.65 -5.34 3.74
N ASP A 86 12.39 -6.41 4.45
CA ASP A 86 13.29 -7.55 4.60
C ASP A 86 12.94 -8.67 3.58
N ASP A 87 11.95 -8.42 2.71
CA ASP A 87 11.57 -9.36 1.66
C ASP A 87 12.66 -9.48 0.60
N ASP A 88 12.90 -10.69 0.10
CA ASP A 88 13.91 -10.97 -0.91
C ASP A 88 13.40 -10.65 -2.32
N TYR A 89 13.79 -9.49 -2.84
CA TYR A 89 13.53 -9.05 -4.20
C TYR A 89 14.81 -9.08 -5.06
N LYS A 90 14.66 -9.44 -6.33
CA LYS A 90 15.76 -9.41 -7.31
C LYS A 90 15.55 -8.26 -8.28
N GLY A 91 16.32 -7.19 -8.08
CA GLY A 91 16.19 -5.97 -8.89
C GLY A 91 14.96 -5.14 -8.56
N THR A 92 14.76 -4.07 -9.32
CA THR A 92 13.60 -3.19 -9.14
C THR A 92 12.31 -3.94 -9.45
N THR A 93 11.36 -3.92 -8.53
CA THR A 93 10.07 -4.60 -8.66
C THR A 93 8.93 -3.62 -8.40
N ILE A 94 7.90 -3.67 -9.25
CA ILE A 94 6.69 -2.87 -9.12
C ILE A 94 5.55 -3.81 -8.72
N VAL A 95 4.89 -3.50 -7.61
CA VAL A 95 3.81 -4.32 -7.05
C VAL A 95 2.54 -3.50 -6.97
N GLY A 96 1.43 -4.09 -7.38
CA GLY A 96 0.12 -3.44 -7.32
C GLY A 96 -1.03 -4.39 -7.59
N ALA A 97 -2.19 -3.83 -7.90
CA ALA A 97 -3.44 -4.57 -7.98
C ALA A 97 -3.48 -5.58 -9.13
N SER A 98 -3.15 -5.16 -10.34
CA SER A 98 -3.20 -5.95 -11.57
C SER A 98 -2.19 -5.45 -12.60
N GLY A 99 -1.64 -6.36 -13.42
CA GLY A 99 -0.72 -5.99 -14.50
C GLY A 99 -1.34 -5.06 -15.56
N ASP A 100 -2.65 -5.07 -15.70
CA ASP A 100 -3.40 -4.18 -16.61
C ASP A 100 -3.78 -2.85 -15.96
N ASP A 101 -3.42 -2.64 -14.68
CA ASP A 101 -3.71 -1.40 -13.98
C ASP A 101 -2.90 -0.23 -14.58
N PRO A 102 -3.58 0.83 -15.07
CA PRO A 102 -2.90 1.96 -15.68
C PRO A 102 -1.92 2.67 -14.75
N GLN A 103 -2.15 2.64 -13.42
CA GLN A 103 -1.21 3.20 -12.44
C GLN A 103 0.10 2.41 -12.46
N MET A 104 0.04 1.08 -12.46
CA MET A 104 1.23 0.22 -12.53
C MET A 104 1.97 0.41 -13.85
N GLN A 105 1.26 0.48 -14.97
CA GLN A 105 1.87 0.68 -16.28
C GLN A 105 2.57 2.04 -16.37
N LEU A 106 1.96 3.09 -15.81
CA LEU A 106 2.57 4.42 -15.77
C LEU A 106 3.84 4.42 -14.94
N VAL A 107 3.82 3.83 -13.73
CA VAL A 107 5.02 3.71 -12.89
C VAL A 107 6.09 2.86 -13.56
N ALA A 108 5.72 1.73 -14.18
CA ALA A 108 6.63 0.83 -14.87
C ALA A 108 7.38 1.51 -16.03
N SER A 109 6.75 2.48 -16.69
CA SER A 109 7.38 3.21 -17.79
C SER A 109 8.62 4.01 -17.35
N PHE A 110 8.72 4.33 -16.05
CA PHE A 110 9.87 5.01 -15.46
C PHE A 110 11.00 4.06 -15.01
N PHE A 111 10.75 2.76 -15.01
CA PHE A 111 11.72 1.74 -14.59
C PHE A 111 11.86 0.66 -15.66
N PRO A 112 12.58 0.93 -16.76
CA PRO A 112 12.77 -0.06 -17.83
C PRO A 112 13.45 -1.31 -17.27
N GLY A 113 12.86 -2.48 -17.54
CA GLY A 113 13.36 -3.76 -17.05
C GLY A 113 12.98 -4.11 -15.61
N ALA A 114 12.14 -3.31 -14.94
CA ALA A 114 11.59 -3.69 -13.65
C ALA A 114 10.67 -4.92 -13.77
N THR A 115 10.69 -5.76 -12.75
CA THR A 115 9.72 -6.86 -12.62
C THR A 115 8.38 -6.30 -12.18
N VAL A 116 7.30 -6.70 -12.84
CA VAL A 116 5.93 -6.32 -12.44
C VAL A 116 5.27 -7.52 -11.76
N THR A 117 4.79 -7.33 -10.54
CA THR A 117 4.13 -8.36 -9.73
C THR A 117 2.80 -7.83 -9.20
N THR A 118 1.81 -8.71 -9.05
CA THR A 118 0.48 -8.34 -8.58
C THR A 118 0.16 -9.04 -7.26
N ASP A 119 -0.47 -8.30 -6.34
CA ASP A 119 -0.94 -8.83 -5.06
C ASP A 119 -2.45 -8.67 -4.87
N HIS A 120 -3.16 -8.26 -5.93
CA HIS A 120 -4.62 -8.10 -5.97
C HIS A 120 -5.17 -7.12 -4.92
N ARG A 121 -4.36 -6.16 -4.48
CA ARG A 121 -4.79 -5.10 -3.57
C ARG A 121 -5.91 -4.25 -4.17
N GLN A 122 -6.72 -3.62 -3.31
CA GLN A 122 -7.85 -2.78 -3.74
C GLN A 122 -7.72 -1.33 -3.23
N ASN A 123 -6.52 -0.89 -2.94
CA ASN A 123 -6.27 0.45 -2.39
C ASN A 123 -5.72 1.46 -3.41
N GLY A 124 -5.54 1.05 -4.67
CA GLY A 124 -5.03 1.91 -5.74
C GLY A 124 -3.58 2.39 -5.56
N LEU A 125 -2.83 1.84 -4.59
CA LEU A 125 -1.43 2.18 -4.36
C LEU A 125 -0.52 1.30 -5.20
N VAL A 126 0.57 1.89 -5.69
CA VAL A 126 1.64 1.16 -6.37
C VAL A 126 2.89 1.17 -5.50
N ASP A 127 3.48 0.01 -5.29
CA ASP A 127 4.75 -0.12 -4.58
C ASP A 127 5.90 -0.23 -5.57
N VAL A 128 6.96 0.52 -5.33
CA VAL A 128 8.24 0.40 -6.02
C VAL A 128 9.25 -0.14 -5.02
N VAL A 129 9.66 -1.38 -5.20
CA VAL A 129 10.67 -2.02 -4.38
C VAL A 129 12.00 -1.94 -5.11
N VAL A 130 12.99 -1.32 -4.49
CA VAL A 130 14.33 -1.17 -5.04
C VAL A 130 15.32 -2.02 -4.25
N THR A 131 16.29 -2.59 -4.97
CA THR A 131 17.41 -3.35 -4.40
C THR A 131 18.72 -2.66 -4.76
N ASP A 132 19.84 -3.21 -4.32
CA ASP A 132 21.16 -2.69 -4.69
C ASP A 132 21.40 -2.73 -6.21
N ASP A 133 20.70 -3.61 -6.92
CA ASP A 133 20.65 -3.64 -8.38
C ASP A 133 19.42 -2.89 -8.90
N LEU A 134 19.60 -1.67 -9.38
CA LEU A 134 18.55 -0.85 -9.99
C LEU A 134 18.30 -1.17 -11.46
N GLY A 135 18.99 -2.15 -12.04
CA GLY A 135 18.86 -2.50 -13.45
C GLY A 135 19.22 -1.31 -14.37
N GLN A 136 18.29 -0.93 -15.26
CA GLN A 136 18.50 0.22 -16.16
C GLN A 136 18.27 1.58 -15.45
N GLY A 137 17.89 1.57 -14.18
CA GLY A 137 17.65 2.76 -13.37
C GLY A 137 16.36 3.51 -13.72
N PHE A 138 16.28 4.74 -13.23
CA PHE A 138 15.12 5.61 -13.41
C PHE A 138 15.19 6.39 -14.73
N LYS A 139 14.14 6.31 -15.54
CA LYS A 139 14.00 7.02 -16.81
C LYS A 139 13.21 8.33 -16.61
N ALA A 140 13.93 9.44 -16.50
CA ALA A 140 13.35 10.75 -16.21
C ALA A 140 12.51 11.34 -17.37
N ASP A 141 12.70 10.87 -18.60
CA ASP A 141 12.02 11.33 -19.82
C ASP A 141 10.83 10.44 -20.23
N ALA A 142 10.37 9.56 -19.33
CA ALA A 142 9.16 8.79 -19.56
C ALA A 142 7.91 9.69 -19.60
N ALA A 143 6.87 9.22 -20.28
CA ALA A 143 5.61 9.98 -20.37
C ALA A 143 4.98 10.17 -18.99
N THR A 144 4.54 11.39 -18.68
CA THR A 144 3.90 11.74 -17.40
C THR A 144 2.40 11.47 -17.37
N SER A 145 1.86 10.89 -18.44
CA SER A 145 0.47 10.46 -18.54
C SER A 145 0.36 9.23 -19.45
N ILE A 146 -0.68 8.45 -19.22
CA ILE A 146 -1.03 7.27 -20.03
C ILE A 146 -2.54 7.29 -20.30
N ASP A 147 -2.94 6.81 -21.48
CA ASP A 147 -4.34 6.61 -21.79
C ASP A 147 -4.92 5.45 -20.97
N VAL A 148 -6.19 5.58 -20.58
CA VAL A 148 -6.94 4.57 -19.82
C VAL A 148 -8.02 3.95 -20.71
N PRO A 149 -7.72 2.87 -21.44
CA PRO A 149 -8.65 2.26 -22.39
C PRO A 149 -9.94 1.73 -21.76
N SER A 150 -9.87 1.34 -20.47
CA SER A 150 -11.02 0.90 -19.68
C SER A 150 -12.02 2.02 -19.36
N GLY A 151 -11.60 3.28 -19.50
CA GLY A 151 -12.38 4.46 -19.14
C GLY A 151 -12.46 4.72 -17.62
N HIS A 152 -11.78 3.91 -16.78
CA HIS A 152 -11.77 4.10 -15.32
C HIS A 152 -10.47 3.59 -14.69
N ALA A 153 -10.07 4.22 -13.60
CA ALA A 153 -9.00 3.76 -12.73
C ALA A 153 -9.44 3.81 -11.26
N CYS A 154 -8.85 2.94 -10.45
CA CYS A 154 -9.08 2.84 -9.02
C CYS A 154 -8.07 3.75 -8.30
N LEU A 155 -8.45 4.97 -7.97
CA LEU A 155 -7.56 5.93 -7.34
C LEU A 155 -7.63 5.86 -5.81
N PRO A 156 -6.50 5.98 -5.08
CA PRO A 156 -6.50 6.04 -3.63
C PRO A 156 -7.33 7.23 -3.12
N VAL A 157 -8.05 7.03 -2.02
CA VAL A 157 -8.91 8.04 -1.38
C VAL A 157 -8.12 8.76 -0.27
#